data_012060af1e08f1b6be37a5bf6085e2c1
#
_entry.id   012060af1e08f1b6be37a5bf6085e2c1
#
_cell.length_a   1.000
_cell.length_b   1.000
_cell.length_c   1.000
_cell.angle_alpha   90.00
_cell.angle_beta   90.00
_cell.angle_gamma   90.00
#
_symmetry.space_group_name_H-M   'P 1'
#
loop_
_entity.id
_entity.type
_entity.pdbx_description
1 polymer ?
#
loop_
_entity_poly.entity_id
_entity_poly.type
_entity_poly.pdbx_seq_one_letter_code
_entity_poly.pdbx_strand_id
1 'polypeptide(L)'
;MQRRFLDAMAIVQRFGKPDYFITMTCNPHWEEITSKLEPGQTPQDRPDLVGRVYRAKLRSLKDLLIRKKYFGEVAAYVHVTEFQKRGLPHEHILLIMRSDSKLTNPDGYDKVISAEIPDKDRYPVLHALVIKHMLHGPCGALKKNCPCIIDGQCCFRYPRQFCDATQQGKDSYPIYRRRSDGRQVKVRGAVLDNKWVVPYNPGLLMLYNCHINVEACSSIKAVKYLFKYIYKGHDRASFSVDPAADNDGGVINEIKQYRDARYVSPPEAIYRICAFPMYGVSPAVLQLQLHLENMHAVAFKEGDNLEDVVNRPSSSCTMLTEYFKMNQVDPYARNFLYKEFPEFYRWIKGKKKWQRRQLRGRGQVGRIVYAHPAEGERYFLRVLMNHVRGATSYVDLKSVHGKPCSTFREACEQRGLIETDKSLDDCLTEAATFQMPCALRRLFATILVFCEATNIRSLWEKHLESMSEDYRRSQSNQAALEQWDLRDIRDLVHSMGKDIKSYGLPDLDPVDDDCSSGHSRGSRGVVGHCGQRSSKSVYIS
;
A
#
# COMPACT_ATOMS: atom_id res chain seq x y z
N MET A 1 7.19 6.72 -1.93
CA MET A 1 6.04 5.83 -2.17
C MET A 1 6.14 4.54 -1.37
N GLN A 2 7.19 3.74 -1.52
CA GLN A 2 7.40 2.49 -0.77
C GLN A 2 7.18 2.61 0.76
N ARG A 3 7.64 3.70 1.39
CA ARG A 3 7.45 3.94 2.82
C ARG A 3 5.98 3.96 3.26
N ARG A 4 5.12 4.67 2.51
CA ARG A 4 3.68 4.80 2.85
C ARG A 4 2.95 3.47 2.79
N PHE A 5 3.36 2.65 1.85
CA PHE A 5 2.84 1.31 1.73
C PHE A 5 3.25 0.43 2.91
N LEU A 6 4.55 0.39 3.23
CA LEU A 6 5.05 -0.35 4.38
C LEU A 6 4.37 0.14 5.69
N ASP A 7 4.05 1.44 5.78
CA ASP A 7 3.30 1.98 6.92
C ASP A 7 1.85 1.45 6.95
N ALA A 8 1.18 1.38 5.79
CA ALA A 8 -0.17 0.78 5.71
C ALA A 8 -0.14 -0.72 6.03
N MET A 9 0.88 -1.46 5.58
CA MET A 9 1.05 -2.87 5.92
C MET A 9 1.31 -3.09 7.41
N ALA A 10 2.09 -2.22 8.06
CA ALA A 10 2.28 -2.30 9.52
C ALA A 10 0.95 -2.13 10.29
N ILE A 11 0.05 -1.29 9.79
CA ILE A 11 -1.32 -1.16 10.33
C ILE A 11 -2.09 -2.47 10.17
N VAL A 12 -2.06 -3.06 8.97
CA VAL A 12 -2.76 -4.33 8.70
C VAL A 12 -2.19 -5.48 9.53
N GLN A 13 -0.87 -5.56 9.67
CA GLN A 13 -0.23 -6.56 10.53
C GLN A 13 -0.64 -6.42 12.00
N ARG A 14 -0.85 -5.17 12.47
CA ARG A 14 -1.23 -4.90 13.87
C ARG A 14 -2.70 -5.11 14.17
N PHE A 15 -3.60 -4.68 13.27
CA PHE A 15 -5.04 -4.63 13.49
C PHE A 15 -5.84 -5.65 12.67
N GLY A 16 -5.16 -6.38 11.78
CA GLY A 16 -5.79 -7.35 10.90
C GLY A 16 -6.24 -6.77 9.56
N LYS A 17 -6.89 -7.60 8.75
CA LYS A 17 -7.38 -7.22 7.41
C LYS A 17 -8.39 -6.08 7.48
N PRO A 18 -8.47 -5.23 6.42
CA PRO A 18 -9.53 -4.24 6.29
C PRO A 18 -10.92 -4.90 6.28
N ASP A 19 -11.89 -4.17 6.78
CA ASP A 19 -13.30 -4.57 6.79
C ASP A 19 -14.10 -3.84 5.71
N TYR A 20 -13.80 -2.56 5.48
CA TYR A 20 -14.47 -1.76 4.44
C TYR A 20 -13.48 -1.10 3.51
N PHE A 21 -13.82 -1.09 2.22
CA PHE A 21 -13.20 -0.27 1.19
C PHE A 21 -14.24 0.74 0.69
N ILE A 22 -13.96 2.01 0.87
CA ILE A 22 -14.86 3.10 0.49
C ILE A 22 -14.16 3.98 -0.53
N THR A 23 -14.85 4.30 -1.61
CA THR A 23 -14.36 5.27 -2.59
C THR A 23 -15.36 6.40 -2.73
N MET A 24 -14.88 7.64 -2.76
CA MET A 24 -15.71 8.83 -2.95
C MET A 24 -15.14 9.66 -4.09
N THR A 25 -15.94 9.92 -5.12
CA THR A 25 -15.57 10.79 -6.24
C THR A 25 -16.23 12.15 -6.08
N CYS A 26 -15.52 13.21 -6.38
CA CYS A 26 -16.08 14.56 -6.43
C CYS A 26 -17.25 14.64 -7.40
N ASN A 27 -18.36 15.22 -6.97
CA ASN A 27 -19.46 15.58 -7.85
C ASN A 27 -19.33 17.08 -8.22
N PRO A 28 -19.00 17.41 -9.46
CA PRO A 28 -18.85 18.80 -9.87
C PRO A 28 -20.18 19.59 -9.84
N HIS A 29 -21.32 18.90 -9.71
CA HIS A 29 -22.65 19.50 -9.66
C HIS A 29 -23.20 19.62 -8.24
N TRP A 30 -22.37 19.60 -7.20
CA TRP A 30 -22.83 19.99 -5.87
C TRP A 30 -23.25 21.45 -5.85
N GLU A 31 -24.33 21.74 -5.13
CA GLU A 31 -24.87 23.09 -5.03
C GLU A 31 -23.84 24.09 -4.52
N GLU A 32 -22.98 23.66 -3.58
CA GLU A 32 -21.89 24.47 -3.03
C GLU A 32 -20.84 24.87 -4.08
N ILE A 33 -20.80 24.19 -5.23
CA ILE A 33 -19.96 24.53 -6.37
C ILE A 33 -20.78 25.37 -7.36
N THR A 34 -21.92 24.82 -7.82
CA THR A 34 -22.69 25.42 -8.92
C THR A 34 -23.26 26.80 -8.58
N SER A 35 -23.64 27.02 -7.31
CA SER A 35 -24.14 28.33 -6.85
C SER A 35 -23.08 29.45 -6.81
N LYS A 36 -21.81 29.13 -6.99
CA LYS A 36 -20.67 30.06 -6.94
C LYS A 36 -19.98 30.22 -8.29
N LEU A 37 -20.54 29.64 -9.34
CA LEU A 37 -20.04 29.83 -10.69
C LEU A 37 -20.65 31.08 -11.30
N GLU A 38 -19.83 31.86 -12.00
CA GLU A 38 -20.28 32.99 -12.82
C GLU A 38 -21.02 32.50 -14.07
N PRO A 39 -21.88 33.33 -14.68
CA PRO A 39 -22.53 32.97 -15.94
C PRO A 39 -21.52 32.53 -17.01
N GLY A 40 -21.72 31.35 -17.58
CA GLY A 40 -20.82 30.73 -18.54
C GLY A 40 -19.63 29.98 -18.00
N GLN A 41 -19.36 30.03 -16.68
CA GLN A 41 -18.32 29.21 -16.05
C GLN A 41 -18.78 27.76 -15.82
N THR A 42 -17.82 26.87 -15.92
CA THR A 42 -17.96 25.45 -15.56
C THR A 42 -17.15 25.13 -14.30
N PRO A 43 -17.42 24.02 -13.61
CA PRO A 43 -16.59 23.59 -12.47
C PRO A 43 -15.10 23.42 -12.80
N GLN A 44 -14.77 23.19 -14.09
CA GLN A 44 -13.38 23.04 -14.55
C GLN A 44 -12.62 24.38 -14.53
N ASP A 45 -13.32 25.50 -14.68
CA ASP A 45 -12.75 26.85 -14.64
C ASP A 45 -12.48 27.29 -13.20
N ARG A 46 -13.05 26.59 -12.21
CA ARG A 46 -12.91 26.88 -10.78
C ARG A 46 -12.36 25.69 -9.98
N PRO A 47 -11.14 25.22 -10.31
CA PRO A 47 -10.51 24.08 -9.61
C PRO A 47 -10.26 24.36 -8.12
N ASP A 48 -10.08 25.63 -7.75
CA ASP A 48 -9.98 26.11 -6.37
C ASP A 48 -11.24 25.82 -5.57
N LEU A 49 -12.40 26.14 -6.12
CA LEU A 49 -13.70 25.90 -5.51
C LEU A 49 -13.99 24.41 -5.40
N VAL A 50 -13.80 23.65 -6.48
CA VAL A 50 -13.97 22.20 -6.53
C VAL A 50 -13.10 21.52 -5.46
N GLY A 51 -11.82 21.89 -5.39
CA GLY A 51 -10.87 21.32 -4.41
C GLY A 51 -11.27 21.59 -2.96
N ARG A 52 -11.70 22.81 -2.65
CA ARG A 52 -12.12 23.21 -1.28
C ARG A 52 -13.41 22.54 -0.86
N VAL A 53 -14.43 22.52 -1.72
CA VAL A 53 -15.72 21.87 -1.44
C VAL A 53 -15.53 20.36 -1.24
N TYR A 54 -14.80 19.72 -2.16
CA TYR A 54 -14.47 18.30 -2.01
C TYR A 54 -13.75 18.01 -0.70
N ARG A 55 -12.77 18.82 -0.34
CA ARG A 55 -12.04 18.70 0.92
C ARG A 55 -12.96 18.81 2.15
N ALA A 56 -13.94 19.70 2.12
CA ALA A 56 -14.92 19.85 3.19
C ALA A 56 -15.82 18.61 3.30
N LYS A 57 -16.34 18.12 2.17
CA LYS A 57 -17.17 16.89 2.11
C LYS A 57 -16.38 15.67 2.59
N LEU A 58 -15.12 15.51 2.15
CA LEU A 58 -14.24 14.43 2.60
C LEU A 58 -13.95 14.48 4.10
N ARG A 59 -13.75 15.67 4.65
CA ARG A 59 -13.58 15.84 6.11
C ARG A 59 -14.84 15.44 6.86
N SER A 60 -16.01 15.85 6.36
CA SER A 60 -17.31 15.43 6.92
C SER A 60 -17.49 13.91 6.86
N LEU A 61 -17.16 13.26 5.73
CA LEU A 61 -17.22 11.80 5.62
C LEU A 61 -16.32 11.11 6.64
N LYS A 62 -15.07 11.55 6.77
CA LYS A 62 -14.14 10.98 7.77
C LYS A 62 -14.60 11.21 9.20
N ASP A 63 -15.18 12.36 9.50
CA ASP A 63 -15.76 12.62 10.82
C ASP A 63 -16.94 11.67 11.11
N LEU A 64 -17.82 11.48 10.14
CA LEU A 64 -18.96 10.56 10.23
C LEU A 64 -18.50 9.12 10.46
N LEU A 65 -17.52 8.64 9.68
CA LEU A 65 -17.04 7.26 9.76
C LEU A 65 -16.26 6.99 11.05
N ILE A 66 -15.40 7.93 11.47
CA ILE A 66 -14.41 7.70 12.53
C ILE A 66 -14.90 8.19 13.89
N ARG A 67 -15.40 9.45 13.98
CA ARG A 67 -15.82 10.04 15.26
C ARG A 67 -17.25 9.66 15.62
N LYS A 68 -18.17 9.76 14.63
CA LYS A 68 -19.58 9.39 14.83
C LYS A 68 -19.81 7.89 14.72
N LYS A 69 -18.77 7.10 14.38
CA LYS A 69 -18.78 5.63 14.35
C LYS A 69 -19.91 5.05 13.50
N TYR A 70 -20.13 5.61 12.31
CA TYR A 70 -21.28 5.28 11.46
C TYR A 70 -21.41 3.78 11.15
N PHE A 71 -20.28 3.08 10.95
CA PHE A 71 -20.23 1.62 10.79
C PHE A 71 -19.80 0.88 12.07
N GLY A 72 -19.66 1.57 13.20
CA GLY A 72 -19.10 1.04 14.43
C GLY A 72 -17.70 1.60 14.74
N GLU A 73 -17.02 1.01 15.72
CA GLU A 73 -15.71 1.49 16.17
C GLU A 73 -14.58 1.14 15.20
N VAL A 74 -13.89 2.18 14.71
CA VAL A 74 -12.74 2.05 13.83
C VAL A 74 -11.47 1.87 14.67
N ALA A 75 -10.77 0.76 14.48
CA ALA A 75 -9.48 0.49 15.11
C ALA A 75 -8.34 1.21 14.37
N ALA A 76 -8.38 1.18 13.04
CA ALA A 76 -7.38 1.83 12.20
C ALA A 76 -7.96 2.18 10.81
N TYR A 77 -7.32 3.13 10.13
CA TYR A 77 -7.69 3.46 8.75
C TYR A 77 -6.50 3.95 7.94
N VAL A 78 -6.61 3.77 6.63
CA VAL A 78 -5.70 4.34 5.64
C VAL A 78 -6.52 5.03 4.57
N HIS A 79 -6.11 6.21 4.11
CA HIS A 79 -6.79 6.90 3.02
C HIS A 79 -5.81 7.55 2.05
N VAL A 80 -6.22 7.62 0.78
CA VAL A 80 -5.44 8.22 -0.31
C VAL A 80 -6.36 8.98 -1.25
N THR A 81 -5.99 10.22 -1.56
CA THR A 81 -6.62 11.01 -2.63
C THR A 81 -5.88 10.77 -3.95
N GLU A 82 -6.61 10.40 -4.99
CA GLU A 82 -6.16 10.28 -6.37
C GLU A 82 -6.88 11.32 -7.23
N PHE A 83 -6.24 11.78 -8.31
CA PHE A 83 -6.90 12.62 -9.31
C PHE A 83 -7.12 11.80 -10.57
N GLN A 84 -8.38 11.71 -10.99
CA GLN A 84 -8.74 11.01 -12.21
C GLN A 84 -8.20 11.73 -13.45
N LYS A 85 -8.14 11.06 -14.60
CA LYS A 85 -7.72 11.68 -15.89
C LYS A 85 -8.46 12.97 -16.21
N ARG A 86 -9.70 13.13 -15.73
CA ARG A 86 -10.52 14.35 -15.89
C ARG A 86 -10.25 15.42 -14.80
N GLY A 87 -9.27 15.20 -13.93
CA GLY A 87 -8.89 16.13 -12.88
C GLY A 87 -9.74 16.06 -11.61
N LEU A 88 -10.85 15.32 -11.57
CA LEU A 88 -11.68 15.25 -10.37
C LEU A 88 -10.99 14.47 -9.26
N PRO A 89 -10.97 14.98 -8.01
CA PRO A 89 -10.44 14.26 -6.87
C PRO A 89 -11.30 13.05 -6.51
N HIS A 90 -10.62 11.98 -6.15
CA HIS A 90 -11.18 10.69 -5.84
C HIS A 90 -10.45 10.11 -4.62
N GLU A 91 -11.20 9.77 -3.59
CA GLU A 91 -10.65 9.25 -2.33
C GLU A 91 -10.87 7.76 -2.22
N HIS A 92 -9.85 7.08 -1.75
CA HIS A 92 -9.92 5.68 -1.31
C HIS A 92 -9.68 5.61 0.18
N ILE A 93 -10.57 4.97 0.91
CA ILE A 93 -10.50 4.80 2.36
C ILE A 93 -10.60 3.30 2.67
N LEU A 94 -9.63 2.78 3.42
CA LEU A 94 -9.72 1.47 4.07
C LEU A 94 -10.01 1.67 5.55
N LEU A 95 -11.01 0.96 6.07
CA LEU A 95 -11.31 0.92 7.49
C LEU A 95 -11.05 -0.48 8.03
N ILE A 96 -10.36 -0.54 9.17
CA ILE A 96 -10.21 -1.74 9.99
C ILE A 96 -11.05 -1.50 11.24
N MET A 97 -12.06 -2.32 11.43
CA MET A 97 -12.99 -2.19 12.55
C MET A 97 -12.45 -2.90 13.78
N ARG A 98 -12.91 -2.50 14.97
CA ARG A 98 -12.72 -3.27 16.19
C ARG A 98 -13.47 -4.59 16.11
N SER A 99 -13.04 -5.58 16.87
CA SER A 99 -13.58 -6.94 16.82
C SER A 99 -15.11 -7.01 17.05
N ASP A 100 -15.63 -6.16 17.90
CA ASP A 100 -17.06 -6.03 18.22
C ASP A 100 -17.89 -5.35 17.13
N SER A 101 -17.24 -4.63 16.23
CA SER A 101 -17.86 -3.87 15.14
C SER A 101 -17.64 -4.49 13.75
N LYS A 102 -17.04 -5.69 13.69
CA LYS A 102 -16.79 -6.39 12.42
C LYS A 102 -18.05 -7.04 11.87
N LEU A 103 -18.23 -6.95 10.55
CA LEU A 103 -19.25 -7.72 9.85
C LEU A 103 -18.76 -9.17 9.67
N THR A 104 -19.42 -10.11 10.30
CA THR A 104 -19.01 -11.53 10.33
C THR A 104 -19.86 -12.44 9.46
N ASN A 105 -21.03 -11.97 9.02
CA ASN A 105 -21.99 -12.77 8.28
C ASN A 105 -22.60 -12.01 7.08
N PRO A 106 -23.15 -12.72 6.09
CA PRO A 106 -23.75 -12.12 4.90
C PRO A 106 -24.92 -11.18 5.20
N ASP A 107 -25.76 -11.48 6.19
CA ASP A 107 -26.90 -10.64 6.58
C ASP A 107 -26.44 -9.28 7.14
N GLY A 108 -25.30 -9.26 7.81
CA GLY A 108 -24.66 -8.02 8.25
C GLY A 108 -24.25 -7.14 7.07
N TYR A 109 -23.74 -7.73 6.00
CA TYR A 109 -23.39 -6.98 4.78
C TYR A 109 -24.62 -6.36 4.14
N ASP A 110 -25.73 -7.08 4.02
CA ASP A 110 -26.97 -6.61 3.39
C ASP A 110 -27.67 -5.47 4.15
N LYS A 111 -27.39 -5.34 5.46
CA LYS A 111 -27.88 -4.21 6.27
C LYS A 111 -27.13 -2.92 5.98
N VAL A 112 -25.89 -3.01 5.51
CA VAL A 112 -24.99 -1.87 5.36
C VAL A 112 -24.75 -1.53 3.90
N ILE A 113 -24.68 -2.54 3.03
CA ILE A 113 -24.31 -2.41 1.62
C ILE A 113 -25.45 -2.94 0.75
N SER A 114 -25.85 -2.15 -0.23
CA SER A 114 -26.82 -2.54 -1.26
C SER A 114 -26.15 -2.57 -2.62
N ALA A 115 -26.55 -3.53 -3.45
CA ALA A 115 -26.17 -3.60 -4.86
C ALA A 115 -27.40 -3.78 -5.77
N GLU A 116 -28.51 -3.18 -5.37
CA GLU A 116 -29.81 -3.23 -6.05
C GLU A 116 -30.36 -1.83 -6.32
N ILE A 117 -31.18 -1.70 -7.34
CA ILE A 117 -31.94 -0.48 -7.65
C ILE A 117 -33.08 -0.36 -6.61
N PRO A 118 -33.16 0.75 -5.86
CA PRO A 118 -34.22 0.94 -4.88
C PRO A 118 -35.59 1.04 -5.56
N ASP A 119 -36.62 0.72 -4.82
CA ASP A 119 -38.00 0.94 -5.22
C ASP A 119 -38.25 2.44 -5.43
N LYS A 120 -38.78 2.79 -6.61
CA LYS A 120 -38.99 4.19 -7.03
C LYS A 120 -40.08 4.88 -6.18
N ASP A 121 -41.13 4.15 -5.89
CA ASP A 121 -42.30 4.73 -5.21
C ASP A 121 -42.04 4.88 -3.70
N ARG A 122 -41.33 3.91 -3.12
CA ARG A 122 -40.98 3.91 -1.69
C ARG A 122 -39.77 4.81 -1.39
N TYR A 123 -38.77 4.88 -2.30
CA TYR A 123 -37.53 5.61 -2.07
C TYR A 123 -37.13 6.46 -3.31
N PRO A 124 -37.96 7.46 -3.71
CA PRO A 124 -37.76 8.18 -4.98
C PRO A 124 -36.43 8.92 -5.06
N VAL A 125 -35.98 9.56 -3.98
CA VAL A 125 -34.70 10.28 -3.93
C VAL A 125 -33.52 9.32 -4.06
N LEU A 126 -33.53 8.23 -3.29
CA LEU A 126 -32.44 7.25 -3.35
C LEU A 126 -32.40 6.56 -4.72
N HIS A 127 -33.56 6.25 -5.32
CA HIS A 127 -33.67 5.69 -6.66
C HIS A 127 -32.98 6.61 -7.70
N ALA A 128 -33.29 7.91 -7.68
CA ALA A 128 -32.69 8.89 -8.58
C ALA A 128 -31.16 8.97 -8.40
N LEU A 129 -30.68 8.94 -7.15
CA LEU A 129 -29.24 8.97 -6.84
C LEU A 129 -28.51 7.72 -7.31
N VAL A 130 -29.11 6.53 -7.15
CA VAL A 130 -28.52 5.27 -7.63
C VAL A 130 -28.39 5.29 -9.15
N ILE A 131 -29.44 5.71 -9.86
CA ILE A 131 -29.41 5.84 -11.33
C ILE A 131 -28.32 6.82 -11.78
N LYS A 132 -28.20 7.95 -11.08
CA LYS A 132 -27.25 9.01 -11.42
C LYS A 132 -25.80 8.61 -11.15
N HIS A 133 -25.54 7.94 -10.03
CA HIS A 133 -24.17 7.77 -9.51
C HIS A 133 -23.69 6.34 -9.41
N MET A 134 -24.57 5.35 -9.25
CA MET A 134 -24.19 4.00 -8.84
C MET A 134 -24.45 2.93 -9.91
N LEU A 135 -24.65 3.30 -11.16
CA LEU A 135 -24.75 2.37 -12.28
C LEU A 135 -23.44 2.35 -13.07
N HIS A 136 -22.91 1.16 -13.25
CA HIS A 136 -21.81 0.92 -14.18
C HIS A 136 -22.37 0.66 -15.58
N GLY A 137 -21.89 1.37 -16.54
CA GLY A 137 -22.24 1.05 -17.90
C GLY A 137 -23.10 2.09 -18.61
N PRO A 138 -23.67 1.76 -19.76
CA PRO A 138 -23.57 0.47 -20.46
C PRO A 138 -22.16 0.19 -21.02
N CYS A 139 -21.74 -1.06 -21.02
CA CYS A 139 -20.47 -1.51 -21.61
C CYS A 139 -20.59 -2.96 -22.15
N GLY A 140 -19.52 -3.51 -22.73
CA GLY A 140 -19.50 -4.85 -23.32
C GLY A 140 -20.41 -4.98 -24.52
N ALA A 141 -21.34 -5.94 -24.49
CA ALA A 141 -22.30 -6.18 -25.59
C ALA A 141 -23.19 -4.96 -25.87
N LEU A 142 -23.52 -4.18 -24.85
CA LEU A 142 -24.36 -2.99 -24.98
C LEU A 142 -23.60 -1.78 -25.57
N LYS A 143 -22.29 -1.70 -25.33
CA LYS A 143 -21.42 -0.65 -25.86
C LYS A 143 -19.97 -1.13 -25.89
N LYS A 144 -19.45 -1.44 -27.08
CA LYS A 144 -18.11 -2.02 -27.27
C LYS A 144 -16.99 -1.02 -26.95
N ASN A 145 -17.13 0.23 -27.34
CA ASN A 145 -16.10 1.27 -27.19
C ASN A 145 -16.20 1.97 -25.82
N CYS A 146 -15.91 1.23 -24.74
CA CYS A 146 -15.88 1.79 -23.40
C CYS A 146 -14.47 1.67 -22.79
N PRO A 147 -14.02 2.65 -21.99
CA PRO A 147 -12.70 2.62 -21.35
C PRO A 147 -12.48 1.44 -20.40
N CYS A 148 -13.56 0.79 -19.97
CA CYS A 148 -13.51 -0.40 -19.11
C CYS A 148 -13.40 -1.72 -19.88
N ILE A 149 -13.42 -1.70 -21.20
CA ILE A 149 -13.29 -2.90 -22.03
C ILE A 149 -11.80 -3.13 -22.32
N ILE A 150 -11.31 -4.29 -21.88
CA ILE A 150 -9.97 -4.79 -22.15
C ILE A 150 -10.18 -6.21 -22.68
N ASP A 151 -9.58 -6.54 -23.81
CA ASP A 151 -9.68 -7.85 -24.46
C ASP A 151 -11.15 -8.33 -24.64
N GLY A 152 -12.03 -7.40 -25.03
CA GLY A 152 -13.45 -7.68 -25.28
C GLY A 152 -14.32 -7.83 -24.03
N GLN A 153 -13.74 -7.78 -22.83
CA GLN A 153 -14.44 -7.94 -21.56
C GLN A 153 -14.34 -6.69 -20.68
N CYS A 154 -15.34 -6.50 -19.81
CA CYS A 154 -15.29 -5.43 -18.82
C CYS A 154 -14.29 -5.79 -17.71
N CYS A 155 -13.24 -4.98 -17.52
CA CYS A 155 -12.23 -5.17 -16.48
C CYS A 155 -12.81 -5.15 -15.05
N PHE A 156 -14.01 -4.59 -14.86
CA PHE A 156 -14.76 -4.64 -13.61
C PHE A 156 -15.76 -5.80 -13.56
N ARG A 157 -15.79 -6.67 -14.57
CA ARG A 157 -16.67 -7.84 -14.68
C ARG A 157 -18.17 -7.50 -14.63
N TYR A 158 -18.57 -6.38 -15.23
CA TYR A 158 -19.98 -6.07 -15.47
C TYR A 158 -20.44 -6.60 -16.85
N PRO A 159 -21.72 -7.06 -16.94
CA PRO A 159 -22.74 -7.19 -15.89
C PRO A 159 -22.43 -8.32 -14.87
N ARG A 160 -22.76 -8.09 -13.62
CA ARG A 160 -22.64 -9.09 -12.56
C ARG A 160 -23.78 -10.11 -12.65
N GLN A 161 -23.61 -11.29 -12.05
CA GLN A 161 -24.67 -12.29 -11.99
C GLN A 161 -25.75 -11.90 -10.94
N PHE A 162 -26.97 -12.37 -11.15
CA PHE A 162 -27.99 -12.31 -10.12
C PHE A 162 -27.63 -13.26 -8.97
N CYS A 163 -27.99 -12.84 -7.76
CA CYS A 163 -27.79 -13.60 -6.55
C CYS A 163 -28.84 -13.19 -5.52
N ASP A 164 -29.62 -14.12 -5.01
CA ASP A 164 -30.74 -13.84 -4.10
C ASP A 164 -30.29 -13.50 -2.67
N ALA A 165 -29.09 -13.89 -2.29
CA ALA A 165 -28.48 -13.59 -1.00
C ALA A 165 -26.99 -13.26 -1.18
N THR A 166 -26.45 -12.37 -0.35
CA THR A 166 -25.02 -12.11 -0.31
C THR A 166 -24.26 -13.34 0.13
N GLN A 167 -23.18 -13.66 -0.57
CA GLN A 167 -22.35 -14.85 -0.33
C GLN A 167 -20.90 -14.45 -0.17
N GLN A 168 -20.15 -15.28 0.57
CA GLN A 168 -18.70 -15.16 0.63
C GLN A 168 -18.10 -15.53 -0.74
N GLY A 169 -17.50 -14.57 -1.42
CA GLY A 169 -16.82 -14.83 -2.69
C GLY A 169 -15.49 -15.57 -2.49
N LYS A 170 -15.04 -16.31 -3.51
CA LYS A 170 -13.68 -16.87 -3.56
C LYS A 170 -12.61 -15.78 -3.68
N ASP A 171 -13.01 -14.63 -4.23
CA ASP A 171 -12.18 -13.42 -4.38
C ASP A 171 -12.19 -12.55 -3.11
N SER A 172 -11.53 -11.42 -3.18
CA SER A 172 -11.36 -10.47 -2.07
C SER A 172 -12.64 -9.76 -1.61
N TYR A 173 -13.73 -9.91 -2.35
CA TYR A 173 -14.99 -9.22 -2.12
C TYR A 173 -16.15 -10.21 -2.08
N PRO A 174 -17.22 -9.93 -1.28
CA PRO A 174 -18.45 -10.71 -1.31
C PRO A 174 -19.15 -10.63 -2.68
N ILE A 175 -19.92 -11.66 -2.99
CA ILE A 175 -20.93 -11.62 -4.05
C ILE A 175 -22.18 -11.03 -3.41
N TYR A 176 -22.45 -9.75 -3.69
CA TYR A 176 -23.59 -9.04 -3.09
C TYR A 176 -24.91 -9.50 -3.69
N ARG A 177 -25.93 -9.49 -2.87
CA ARG A 177 -27.31 -9.73 -3.31
C ARG A 177 -27.71 -8.80 -4.45
N ARG A 178 -28.24 -9.40 -5.51
CA ARG A 178 -28.72 -8.75 -6.74
C ARG A 178 -29.90 -9.57 -7.27
N ARG A 179 -31.08 -9.29 -6.78
CA ARG A 179 -32.27 -10.08 -7.14
C ARG A 179 -32.75 -9.78 -8.55
N SER A 180 -33.31 -10.80 -9.19
CA SER A 180 -34.02 -10.66 -10.46
C SER A 180 -35.48 -10.25 -10.20
N ASP A 181 -35.67 -9.02 -9.71
CA ASP A 181 -36.96 -8.49 -9.25
C ASP A 181 -37.71 -7.68 -10.33
N GLY A 182 -37.24 -7.75 -11.58
CA GLY A 182 -37.83 -7.06 -12.72
C GLY A 182 -37.56 -5.56 -12.80
N ARG A 183 -36.88 -4.97 -11.82
CA ARG A 183 -36.54 -3.54 -11.85
C ARG A 183 -35.53 -3.23 -12.94
N GLN A 184 -35.92 -2.34 -13.82
CA GLN A 184 -35.12 -1.90 -14.95
C GLN A 184 -35.18 -0.39 -15.10
N VAL A 185 -34.08 0.20 -15.56
CA VAL A 185 -33.96 1.63 -15.81
C VAL A 185 -33.27 1.90 -17.13
N LYS A 186 -33.75 2.90 -17.86
CA LYS A 186 -33.13 3.31 -19.14
C LYS A 186 -32.04 4.35 -18.85
N VAL A 187 -30.79 4.01 -19.16
CA VAL A 187 -29.63 4.89 -18.96
C VAL A 187 -28.77 4.90 -20.22
N ARG A 188 -28.51 6.09 -20.76
CA ARG A 188 -27.67 6.29 -21.94
C ARG A 188 -28.08 5.41 -23.14
N GLY A 189 -29.38 5.22 -23.33
CA GLY A 189 -29.94 4.44 -24.44
C GLY A 189 -30.01 2.92 -24.19
N ALA A 190 -29.51 2.41 -23.09
CA ALA A 190 -29.58 0.99 -22.72
C ALA A 190 -30.51 0.77 -21.52
N VAL A 191 -31.09 -0.44 -21.43
CA VAL A 191 -31.88 -0.88 -20.29
C VAL A 191 -30.95 -1.63 -19.34
N LEU A 192 -30.84 -1.17 -18.11
CA LEU A 192 -29.99 -1.71 -17.07
C LEU A 192 -30.83 -2.19 -15.89
N ASP A 193 -30.35 -3.23 -15.23
CA ASP A 193 -30.98 -3.87 -14.07
C ASP A 193 -30.00 -3.96 -12.87
N ASN A 194 -30.34 -4.74 -11.84
CA ASN A 194 -29.50 -4.92 -10.66
C ASN A 194 -28.09 -5.48 -10.97
N LYS A 195 -27.86 -6.12 -12.12
CA LYS A 195 -26.54 -6.60 -12.54
C LYS A 195 -25.53 -5.48 -12.76
N TRP A 196 -26.00 -4.24 -12.95
CA TRP A 196 -25.17 -3.09 -13.25
C TRP A 196 -24.92 -2.16 -12.07
N VAL A 197 -25.53 -2.42 -10.92
CA VAL A 197 -25.40 -1.56 -9.74
C VAL A 197 -24.03 -1.72 -9.08
N VAL A 198 -23.34 -0.63 -8.82
CA VAL A 198 -22.11 -0.58 -8.01
C VAL A 198 -22.52 -0.65 -6.54
N PRO A 199 -21.87 -1.47 -5.69
CA PRO A 199 -22.19 -1.56 -4.27
C PRO A 199 -22.12 -0.21 -3.58
N TYR A 200 -23.12 0.13 -2.77
CA TYR A 200 -23.22 1.42 -2.11
C TYR A 200 -23.87 1.31 -0.73
N ASN A 201 -23.67 2.33 0.10
CA ASN A 201 -24.44 2.51 1.34
C ASN A 201 -25.51 3.58 1.11
N PRO A 202 -26.82 3.27 1.35
CA PRO A 202 -27.91 4.21 1.10
C PRO A 202 -27.77 5.56 1.83
N GLY A 203 -27.41 5.53 3.11
CA GLY A 203 -27.26 6.74 3.92
C GLY A 203 -26.11 7.63 3.44
N LEU A 204 -24.95 7.06 3.12
CA LEU A 204 -23.82 7.83 2.58
C LEU A 204 -24.14 8.41 1.20
N LEU A 205 -24.81 7.66 0.33
CA LEU A 205 -25.21 8.14 -0.98
C LEU A 205 -26.17 9.32 -0.90
N MET A 206 -27.15 9.26 -0.01
CA MET A 206 -28.09 10.36 0.23
C MET A 206 -27.39 11.59 0.83
N LEU A 207 -26.47 11.40 1.78
CA LEU A 207 -25.77 12.51 2.44
C LEU A 207 -24.81 13.26 1.49
N TYR A 208 -24.14 12.54 0.60
CA TYR A 208 -23.06 13.12 -0.19
C TYR A 208 -23.43 13.37 -1.65
N ASN A 209 -24.51 12.81 -2.17
CA ASN A 209 -24.95 13.01 -3.56
C ASN A 209 -23.78 12.92 -4.56
N CYS A 210 -23.03 11.84 -4.52
CA CYS A 210 -21.88 11.62 -5.41
C CYS A 210 -21.68 10.12 -5.66
N HIS A 211 -20.79 9.77 -6.59
CA HIS A 211 -20.35 8.38 -6.69
C HIS A 211 -19.59 8.00 -5.43
N ILE A 212 -20.22 7.19 -4.59
CA ILE A 212 -19.65 6.68 -3.34
C ILE A 212 -19.87 5.17 -3.25
N ASN A 213 -18.81 4.42 -3.60
CA ASN A 213 -18.81 2.96 -3.52
C ASN A 213 -18.42 2.52 -2.11
N VAL A 214 -19.12 1.52 -1.58
CA VAL A 214 -18.83 0.89 -0.29
C VAL A 214 -18.78 -0.61 -0.49
N GLU A 215 -17.64 -1.21 -0.23
CA GLU A 215 -17.43 -2.65 -0.35
C GLU A 215 -16.90 -3.23 0.96
N ALA A 216 -17.37 -4.42 1.32
CA ALA A 216 -16.78 -5.20 2.40
C ALA A 216 -15.56 -5.98 1.88
N CYS A 217 -14.49 -6.00 2.66
CA CYS A 217 -13.26 -6.69 2.33
C CYS A 217 -13.23 -8.06 2.99
N SER A 218 -13.17 -9.13 2.20
CA SER A 218 -13.08 -10.49 2.73
C SER A 218 -11.63 -10.99 2.89
N SER A 219 -10.66 -10.35 2.22
CA SER A 219 -9.26 -10.78 2.25
C SER A 219 -8.27 -9.61 2.26
N ILE A 220 -7.01 -9.94 2.57
CA ILE A 220 -5.88 -9.01 2.55
C ILE A 220 -5.57 -8.48 1.14
N LYS A 221 -6.06 -9.15 0.08
CA LYS A 221 -5.88 -8.72 -1.31
C LYS A 221 -6.49 -7.33 -1.59
N ALA A 222 -7.49 -6.91 -0.80
CA ALA A 222 -8.01 -5.54 -0.84
C ALA A 222 -6.94 -4.48 -0.55
N VAL A 223 -5.94 -4.81 0.26
CA VAL A 223 -4.79 -3.94 0.55
C VAL A 223 -3.91 -3.80 -0.68
N LYS A 224 -3.66 -4.89 -1.45
CA LYS A 224 -2.94 -4.81 -2.74
C LYS A 224 -3.61 -3.82 -3.70
N TYR A 225 -4.93 -3.78 -3.71
CA TYR A 225 -5.68 -2.85 -4.57
C TYR A 225 -5.43 -1.39 -4.19
N LEU A 226 -5.39 -1.07 -2.90
CA LEU A 226 -5.04 0.26 -2.42
C LEU A 226 -3.61 0.67 -2.82
N PHE A 227 -2.70 -0.30 -2.98
CA PHE A 227 -1.35 -0.07 -3.46
C PHE A 227 -1.27 0.65 -4.78
N LYS A 228 -2.03 0.15 -5.76
CA LYS A 228 -2.10 0.73 -7.09
C LYS A 228 -2.40 2.23 -7.02
N TYR A 229 -3.14 2.67 -6.01
CA TYR A 229 -3.52 4.06 -5.80
C TYR A 229 -2.51 4.85 -4.97
N ILE A 230 -1.89 4.23 -3.95
CA ILE A 230 -0.79 4.84 -3.19
C ILE A 230 0.40 5.16 -4.12
N TYR A 231 0.68 4.28 -5.08
CA TYR A 231 1.74 4.51 -6.06
C TYR A 231 1.40 5.59 -7.09
N LYS A 232 0.14 5.79 -7.43
CA LYS A 232 -0.29 6.79 -8.42
C LYS A 232 -0.37 8.23 -7.87
N GLY A 233 -0.48 8.40 -6.57
CA GLY A 233 -0.97 9.65 -5.99
C GLY A 233 0.07 10.70 -5.62
N HIS A 234 1.39 10.44 -5.59
CA HIS A 234 2.32 11.39 -4.95
C HIS A 234 3.72 11.39 -5.53
N ASP A 235 3.84 11.66 -6.82
CA ASP A 235 5.13 12.01 -7.41
C ASP A 235 5.48 13.46 -7.05
N ARG A 236 6.76 13.75 -6.94
CA ARG A 236 7.22 15.14 -6.90
C ARG A 236 6.89 15.77 -8.26
N ALA A 237 6.10 16.83 -8.27
CA ALA A 237 5.96 17.69 -9.44
C ALA A 237 6.95 18.83 -9.29
N SER A 238 7.79 19.05 -10.29
CA SER A 238 8.61 20.24 -10.39
C SER A 238 7.73 21.35 -10.93
N PHE A 239 7.72 22.50 -10.29
CA PHE A 239 7.23 23.75 -10.89
C PHE A 239 8.42 24.48 -11.48
N SER A 240 8.31 24.90 -12.72
CA SER A 240 9.04 26.04 -13.25
C SER A 240 8.07 27.20 -13.24
N VAL A 241 8.31 28.21 -12.43
CA VAL A 241 7.74 29.54 -12.65
C VAL A 241 8.77 30.21 -13.51
N ASP A 242 8.51 30.33 -14.81
CA ASP A 242 9.35 31.18 -15.64
C ASP A 242 9.18 32.62 -15.12
N PRO A 243 10.20 33.23 -14.52
CA PRO A 243 10.21 34.67 -14.41
C PRO A 243 10.13 35.21 -15.84
N ALA A 244 9.28 36.17 -16.08
CA ALA A 244 9.14 36.82 -17.38
C ALA A 244 10.52 37.03 -17.98
N ALA A 245 10.73 36.48 -19.17
CA ALA A 245 11.91 36.47 -19.98
C ALA A 245 12.99 37.50 -19.61
N ASP A 246 13.88 37.15 -18.69
CA ASP A 246 15.21 37.73 -18.63
C ASP A 246 16.14 36.80 -19.42
N ASN A 247 16.68 37.37 -20.51
CA ASN A 247 17.61 36.78 -21.43
C ASN A 247 18.93 36.40 -20.74
N ASP A 248 18.98 35.27 -20.08
CA ASP A 248 20.25 34.66 -19.72
C ASP A 248 20.24 33.18 -20.15
N GLY A 249 21.17 32.85 -21.06
CA GLY A 249 21.24 31.64 -21.83
C GLY A 249 21.51 30.35 -21.03
N GLY A 250 20.70 30.07 -20.05
CA GLY A 250 20.72 28.81 -19.32
C GLY A 250 20.27 27.65 -20.21
N VAL A 251 21.17 26.72 -20.48
CA VAL A 251 20.88 25.50 -21.23
C VAL A 251 19.77 24.72 -20.52
N ILE A 252 18.57 24.78 -21.09
CA ILE A 252 17.42 24.00 -20.63
C ILE A 252 17.73 22.52 -20.86
N ASN A 253 17.86 21.75 -19.79
CA ASN A 253 18.03 20.30 -19.89
C ASN A 253 16.70 19.64 -20.19
N GLU A 254 16.35 19.57 -21.48
CA GLU A 254 15.08 19.01 -21.97
C GLU A 254 14.86 17.55 -21.53
N ILE A 255 15.92 16.77 -21.39
CA ILE A 255 15.84 15.38 -20.91
C ILE A 255 15.37 15.32 -19.44
N LYS A 256 15.90 16.23 -18.61
CA LYS A 256 15.48 16.34 -17.21
C LYS A 256 14.06 16.86 -17.11
N GLN A 257 13.69 17.83 -17.93
CA GLN A 257 12.36 18.41 -18.01
C GLN A 257 11.33 17.37 -18.48
N TYR A 258 11.65 16.59 -19.52
CA TYR A 258 10.78 15.50 -20.02
C TYR A 258 10.63 14.36 -19.01
N ARG A 259 11.70 13.98 -18.32
CA ARG A 259 11.66 12.91 -17.31
C ARG A 259 10.91 13.31 -16.06
N ASP A 260 10.99 14.56 -15.64
CA ASP A 260 10.39 15.10 -14.43
C ASP A 260 9.00 15.72 -14.69
N ALA A 261 8.62 15.92 -15.97
CA ALA A 261 7.35 16.50 -16.38
C ALA A 261 6.22 15.46 -16.32
N ARG A 262 5.40 15.54 -15.30
CA ARG A 262 4.11 14.85 -15.22
C ARG A 262 2.99 15.89 -15.36
N TYR A 263 1.98 15.57 -16.17
CA TYR A 263 0.78 16.40 -16.19
C TYR A 263 0.12 16.43 -14.81
N VAL A 264 -0.02 17.60 -14.25
CA VAL A 264 -0.73 17.86 -13.00
C VAL A 264 -2.03 18.56 -13.35
N SER A 265 -3.17 17.92 -13.05
CA SER A 265 -4.46 18.54 -13.29
C SER A 265 -4.68 19.76 -12.39
N PRO A 266 -5.48 20.77 -12.83
CA PRO A 266 -5.71 21.98 -12.03
C PRO A 266 -6.21 21.70 -10.60
N PRO A 267 -7.15 20.78 -10.34
CA PRO A 267 -7.53 20.43 -8.96
C PRO A 267 -6.40 19.80 -8.15
N GLU A 268 -5.51 19.02 -8.77
CA GLU A 268 -4.32 18.48 -8.08
C GLU A 268 -3.35 19.60 -7.73
N ALA A 269 -3.15 20.57 -8.64
CA ALA A 269 -2.29 21.72 -8.38
C ALA A 269 -2.80 22.52 -7.17
N ILE A 270 -4.10 22.79 -7.09
CA ILE A 270 -4.73 23.43 -5.93
C ILE A 270 -4.50 22.64 -4.64
N TYR A 271 -4.65 21.31 -4.66
CA TYR A 271 -4.37 20.48 -3.48
C TYR A 271 -2.92 20.61 -3.00
N ARG A 272 -1.97 20.72 -3.92
CA ARG A 272 -0.55 20.89 -3.61
C ARG A 272 -0.23 22.30 -3.08
N ILE A 273 -0.76 23.33 -3.74
CA ILE A 273 -0.59 24.74 -3.34
C ILE A 273 -1.18 24.98 -1.94
N CYS A 274 -2.39 24.46 -1.69
CA CYS A 274 -3.06 24.57 -0.40
C CYS A 274 -2.51 23.59 0.66
N ALA A 275 -1.50 22.79 0.35
CA ALA A 275 -0.93 21.75 1.22
C ALA A 275 -2.02 20.80 1.80
N PHE A 276 -3.06 20.49 1.04
CA PHE A 276 -4.09 19.56 1.49
C PHE A 276 -3.51 18.15 1.58
N PRO A 277 -3.69 17.44 2.71
CA PRO A 277 -3.22 16.07 2.84
C PRO A 277 -3.93 15.15 1.85
N MET A 278 -3.14 14.50 0.99
CA MET A 278 -3.63 13.52 0.01
C MET A 278 -3.40 12.06 0.46
N TYR A 279 -2.85 11.87 1.65
CA TYR A 279 -2.62 10.57 2.29
C TYR A 279 -2.75 10.72 3.79
N GLY A 280 -3.26 9.69 4.43
CA GLY A 280 -3.28 9.62 5.88
C GLY A 280 -3.45 8.19 6.37
N VAL A 281 -2.92 7.96 7.56
CA VAL A 281 -2.94 6.67 8.26
C VAL A 281 -3.19 6.93 9.74
N SER A 282 -3.99 6.11 10.35
CA SER A 282 -4.23 6.15 11.80
C SER A 282 -4.39 4.73 12.35
N PRO A 283 -3.73 4.42 13.48
CA PRO A 283 -2.73 5.24 14.19
C PRO A 283 -1.51 5.57 13.33
N ALA A 284 -0.77 6.62 13.70
CA ALA A 284 0.46 6.98 13.03
C ALA A 284 1.50 5.86 13.15
N VAL A 285 2.30 5.64 12.12
CA VAL A 285 3.37 4.63 12.10
C VAL A 285 4.72 5.29 12.36
N LEU A 286 5.44 4.76 13.33
CA LEU A 286 6.82 5.16 13.63
C LEU A 286 7.78 4.13 13.05
N GLN A 287 8.65 4.58 12.13
CA GLN A 287 9.73 3.75 11.62
C GLN A 287 10.81 3.61 12.68
N LEU A 288 11.09 2.37 13.10
CA LEU A 288 12.07 2.02 14.12
C LEU A 288 13.40 1.68 13.45
N GLN A 289 14.49 2.24 13.99
CA GLN A 289 15.84 1.98 13.50
C GLN A 289 16.27 0.56 13.80
N LEU A 290 17.05 -0.02 12.90
CA LEU A 290 17.66 -1.34 13.07
C LEU A 290 19.10 -1.26 12.52
N HIS A 291 20.07 -1.56 13.38
CA HIS A 291 21.49 -1.59 13.04
C HIS A 291 22.22 -2.59 13.93
N LEU A 292 23.30 -3.12 13.46
CA LEU A 292 24.21 -3.93 14.28
C LEU A 292 24.93 -3.04 15.30
N GLU A 293 25.56 -3.66 16.27
CA GLU A 293 26.31 -2.95 17.30
C GLU A 293 27.38 -2.07 16.65
N ASN A 294 27.46 -0.81 17.05
CA ASN A 294 28.36 0.22 16.50
C ASN A 294 28.22 0.52 14.99
N MET A 295 27.21 -0.03 14.30
CA MET A 295 26.96 0.17 12.87
C MET A 295 25.75 1.08 12.60
N HIS A 296 25.60 2.17 13.31
CA HIS A 296 24.53 3.14 13.10
C HIS A 296 25.02 4.38 12.34
N ALA A 297 24.13 4.95 11.55
CA ALA A 297 24.43 6.17 10.81
C ALA A 297 24.32 7.39 11.73
N VAL A 298 25.31 8.25 11.72
CA VAL A 298 25.32 9.54 12.41
C VAL A 298 25.21 10.66 11.38
N ALA A 299 24.28 11.58 11.62
CA ALA A 299 24.13 12.76 10.76
C ALA A 299 25.05 13.89 11.22
N PHE A 300 25.77 14.50 10.29
CA PHE A 300 26.65 15.63 10.52
C PHE A 300 26.42 16.73 9.47
N LYS A 301 26.84 17.95 9.77
CA LYS A 301 26.78 19.06 8.83
C LYS A 301 28.09 19.15 8.02
N GLU A 302 28.00 19.71 6.83
CA GLU A 302 29.17 20.05 6.06
C GLU A 302 30.04 21.03 6.84
N GLY A 303 31.34 20.66 7.09
CA GLY A 303 32.26 21.43 7.95
C GLY A 303 32.36 20.96 9.40
N ASP A 304 31.53 20.02 9.86
CA ASP A 304 31.72 19.40 11.20
C ASP A 304 33.00 18.53 11.19
N ASN A 305 33.77 18.60 12.28
CA ASN A 305 34.86 17.65 12.52
C ASN A 305 34.28 16.26 12.82
N LEU A 306 34.65 15.26 12.03
CA LEU A 306 34.11 13.90 12.15
C LEU A 306 34.45 13.23 13.49
N GLU A 307 35.63 13.47 14.05
CA GLU A 307 36.03 12.93 15.35
C GLU A 307 35.12 13.47 16.46
N ASP A 308 34.87 14.77 16.47
CA ASP A 308 33.97 15.39 17.43
C ASP A 308 32.53 14.88 17.28
N VAL A 309 32.09 14.63 16.06
CA VAL A 309 30.74 14.10 15.77
C VAL A 309 30.59 12.69 16.31
N VAL A 310 31.60 11.84 16.11
CA VAL A 310 31.61 10.45 16.57
C VAL A 310 31.68 10.40 18.10
N ASN A 311 32.51 11.22 18.72
CA ASN A 311 32.73 11.26 20.17
C ASN A 311 31.60 11.95 20.97
N ARG A 312 30.61 12.57 20.29
CA ARG A 312 29.44 13.15 20.99
C ARG A 312 28.66 12.04 21.73
N PRO A 313 28.37 12.18 23.03
CA PRO A 313 27.59 11.18 23.77
C PRO A 313 26.23 10.85 23.14
N SER A 314 25.66 11.81 22.41
CA SER A 314 24.40 11.64 21.70
C SER A 314 24.52 10.84 20.38
N SER A 315 25.72 10.58 19.89
CA SER A 315 25.94 9.86 18.63
C SER A 315 25.56 8.38 18.77
N SER A 316 25.84 7.77 19.90
CA SER A 316 25.46 6.38 20.22
C SER A 316 23.97 6.19 20.58
N CYS A 317 23.22 7.28 20.79
CA CYS A 317 21.81 7.20 21.17
C CYS A 317 20.92 7.02 19.94
N THR A 318 20.43 5.82 19.71
CA THR A 318 19.46 5.48 18.66
C THR A 318 18.16 4.96 19.30
N MET A 319 17.10 4.83 18.50
CA MET A 319 15.85 4.23 19.01
C MET A 319 16.07 2.80 19.54
N LEU A 320 17.00 2.06 18.92
CA LEU A 320 17.30 0.67 19.31
C LEU A 320 18.14 0.61 20.59
N THR A 321 19.23 1.38 20.67
CA THR A 321 20.06 1.39 21.88
C THR A 321 19.31 1.93 23.10
N GLU A 322 18.48 2.94 22.91
CA GLU A 322 17.65 3.48 23.99
C GLU A 322 16.46 2.57 24.36
N TYR A 323 16.00 1.68 23.46
CA TYR A 323 15.08 0.59 23.81
C TYR A 323 15.73 -0.38 24.79
N PHE A 324 16.95 -0.80 24.54
CA PHE A 324 17.69 -1.65 25.46
C PHE A 324 17.89 -0.97 26.83
N LYS A 325 18.31 0.29 26.85
CA LYS A 325 18.46 1.06 28.10
C LYS A 325 17.15 1.19 28.87
N MET A 326 16.03 1.43 28.16
CA MET A 326 14.72 1.51 28.81
C MET A 326 14.33 0.18 29.46
N ASN A 327 14.62 -0.95 28.81
CA ASN A 327 14.39 -2.28 29.38
C ASN A 327 15.28 -2.57 30.60
N GLN A 328 16.44 -1.93 30.71
CA GLN A 328 17.28 -2.04 31.90
C GLN A 328 16.66 -1.33 33.11
N VAL A 329 16.08 -0.13 32.88
CA VAL A 329 15.63 0.76 33.97
C VAL A 329 14.14 0.63 34.31
N ASP A 330 13.30 0.22 33.36
CA ASP A 330 11.85 0.09 33.53
C ASP A 330 11.39 -1.36 33.33
N PRO A 331 11.06 -2.10 34.40
CA PRO A 331 10.56 -3.48 34.28
C PRO A 331 9.29 -3.60 33.42
N TYR A 332 8.47 -2.57 33.38
CA TYR A 332 7.27 -2.55 32.55
C TYR A 332 7.61 -2.56 31.05
N ALA A 333 8.71 -1.94 30.65
CA ALA A 333 9.18 -1.92 29.27
C ALA A 333 9.50 -3.32 28.74
N ARG A 334 9.95 -4.24 29.60
CA ARG A 334 10.31 -5.61 29.24
C ARG A 334 9.16 -6.47 28.73
N ASN A 335 7.91 -6.04 28.94
CA ASN A 335 6.73 -6.74 28.45
C ASN A 335 6.49 -6.56 26.95
N PHE A 336 7.22 -5.65 26.28
CA PHE A 336 6.93 -5.26 24.90
C PHE A 336 8.03 -5.65 23.93
N LEU A 337 7.62 -6.09 22.74
CA LEU A 337 8.49 -6.19 21.58
C LEU A 337 8.91 -4.78 21.13
N TYR A 338 10.04 -4.67 20.46
CA TYR A 338 10.50 -3.39 19.93
C TYR A 338 9.47 -2.71 19.03
N LYS A 339 8.76 -3.48 18.18
CA LYS A 339 7.67 -2.96 17.31
C LYS A 339 6.45 -2.47 18.09
N GLU A 340 6.21 -3.02 19.29
CA GLU A 340 5.08 -2.62 20.15
C GLU A 340 5.42 -1.38 21.00
N PHE A 341 6.70 -1.08 21.15
CA PHE A 341 7.19 -0.04 22.05
C PHE A 341 6.56 1.33 21.83
N PRO A 342 6.37 1.82 20.57
CA PRO A 342 5.75 3.13 20.31
C PRO A 342 4.29 3.24 20.76
N GLU A 343 3.60 2.15 21.04
CA GLU A 343 2.25 2.18 21.59
C GLU A 343 2.25 2.68 23.05
N PHE A 344 3.30 2.35 23.80
CA PHE A 344 3.41 2.60 25.24
C PHE A 344 4.44 3.68 25.59
N TYR A 345 5.43 3.89 24.74
CA TYR A 345 6.50 4.86 24.90
C TYR A 345 6.55 5.84 23.74
N ARG A 346 6.92 7.09 24.03
CA ARG A 346 7.10 8.16 23.04
C ARG A 346 8.58 8.42 22.83
N TRP A 347 9.02 8.46 21.57
CA TRP A 347 10.36 8.89 21.22
C TRP A 347 10.48 10.41 21.28
N ILE A 348 11.37 10.95 22.12
CA ILE A 348 11.67 12.36 22.25
C ILE A 348 12.88 12.70 21.37
N LYS A 349 12.63 13.20 20.16
CA LYS A 349 13.69 13.45 19.17
C LYS A 349 14.82 14.34 19.70
N GLY A 350 14.53 15.44 20.40
CA GLY A 350 15.52 16.37 20.90
C GLY A 350 16.42 15.79 21.99
N LYS A 351 15.90 14.87 22.81
CA LYS A 351 16.63 14.20 23.90
C LYS A 351 17.13 12.82 23.50
N LYS A 352 16.80 12.33 22.29
CA LYS A 352 17.08 10.99 21.79
C LYS A 352 16.83 9.90 22.83
N LYS A 353 15.65 9.90 23.48
CA LYS A 353 15.28 8.89 24.48
C LYS A 353 13.80 8.53 24.43
N TRP A 354 13.45 7.37 24.92
CA TRP A 354 12.08 6.94 25.12
C TRP A 354 11.53 7.50 26.44
N GLN A 355 10.24 7.82 26.44
CA GLN A 355 9.50 8.26 27.62
C GLN A 355 8.16 7.54 27.65
N ARG A 356 7.78 6.99 28.80
CA ARG A 356 6.50 6.32 29.00
C ARG A 356 5.33 7.26 28.72
N ARG A 357 4.31 6.78 28.00
CA ARG A 357 3.09 7.55 27.74
C ARG A 357 2.18 7.54 28.96
N GLN A 358 1.65 8.69 29.30
CA GLN A 358 0.70 8.82 30.41
C GLN A 358 -0.73 8.45 29.98
N LEU A 359 -1.10 8.75 28.73
CA LEU A 359 -2.45 8.51 28.20
C LEU A 359 -2.46 7.27 27.29
N ARG A 360 -3.33 6.31 27.61
CA ARG A 360 -3.66 5.18 26.72
C ARG A 360 -4.41 5.70 25.49
N GLY A 361 -4.22 5.09 24.32
CA GLY A 361 -4.98 5.38 23.09
C GLY A 361 -4.35 6.40 22.13
N ARG A 362 -3.22 7.02 22.45
CA ARG A 362 -2.43 7.88 21.54
C ARG A 362 -1.13 7.24 21.07
N GLY A 363 -1.07 5.91 21.08
CA GLY A 363 0.09 5.15 20.65
C GLY A 363 0.33 5.27 19.15
N GLN A 364 1.54 4.93 18.74
CA GLN A 364 1.93 4.80 17.34
C GLN A 364 2.24 3.33 17.08
N VAL A 365 1.98 2.85 15.87
CA VAL A 365 2.42 1.51 15.48
C VAL A 365 3.90 1.56 15.13
N GLY A 366 4.69 0.68 15.74
CA GLY A 366 6.10 0.54 15.40
C GLY A 366 6.28 -0.31 14.14
N ARG A 367 7.14 0.13 13.24
CA ARG A 367 7.57 -0.61 12.07
C ARG A 367 9.09 -0.67 12.03
N ILE A 368 9.65 -1.84 12.27
CA ILE A 368 11.10 -2.05 12.18
C ILE A 368 11.52 -1.90 10.71
N VAL A 369 12.63 -1.21 10.47
CA VAL A 369 13.23 -1.09 9.13
C VAL A 369 13.40 -2.47 8.53
N TYR A 370 13.05 -2.60 7.25
CA TYR A 370 13.26 -3.84 6.52
C TYR A 370 14.76 -4.16 6.43
N ALA A 371 15.09 -5.40 6.67
CA ALA A 371 16.39 -5.98 6.41
C ALA A 371 16.19 -7.15 5.46
N HIS A 372 16.97 -7.17 4.39
CA HIS A 372 16.93 -8.22 3.37
C HIS A 372 17.70 -9.46 3.90
N PRO A 373 17.30 -10.70 3.57
CA PRO A 373 18.06 -11.90 3.97
C PRO A 373 19.55 -11.82 3.61
N ALA A 374 19.91 -11.24 2.46
CA ALA A 374 21.30 -11.02 2.06
C ALA A 374 22.10 -10.06 2.96
N GLU A 375 21.46 -9.35 3.88
CA GLU A 375 22.14 -8.51 4.87
C GLU A 375 22.67 -9.31 6.08
N GLY A 376 22.52 -10.64 6.05
CA GLY A 376 23.09 -11.55 7.04
C GLY A 376 22.66 -11.23 8.47
N GLU A 377 23.60 -10.94 9.37
CA GLU A 377 23.36 -10.71 10.80
C GLU A 377 22.32 -9.61 11.07
N ARG A 378 22.19 -8.60 10.22
CA ARG A 378 21.17 -7.56 10.38
C ARG A 378 19.75 -8.09 10.11
N TYR A 379 19.60 -9.06 9.22
CA TYR A 379 18.32 -9.76 8.99
C TYR A 379 17.95 -10.59 10.24
N PHE A 380 18.88 -11.37 10.79
CA PHE A 380 18.62 -12.19 11.98
C PHE A 380 18.37 -11.33 13.23
N LEU A 381 19.06 -10.21 13.36
CA LEU A 381 18.73 -9.19 14.38
C LEU A 381 17.27 -8.75 14.25
N ARG A 382 16.78 -8.47 13.01
CA ARG A 382 15.38 -8.10 12.78
C ARG A 382 14.42 -9.22 13.19
N VAL A 383 14.75 -10.48 12.90
CA VAL A 383 13.96 -11.64 13.32
C VAL A 383 13.84 -11.68 14.84
N LEU A 384 14.95 -11.60 15.57
CA LEU A 384 14.94 -11.58 17.03
C LEU A 384 14.14 -10.41 17.60
N MET A 385 14.31 -9.20 17.05
CA MET A 385 13.58 -8.00 17.51
C MET A 385 12.06 -8.09 17.29
N ASN A 386 11.59 -8.97 16.41
CA ASN A 386 10.17 -9.24 16.22
C ASN A 386 9.61 -10.29 17.20
N HIS A 387 10.46 -11.11 17.85
CA HIS A 387 10.04 -12.25 18.65
C HIS A 387 10.50 -12.18 20.11
N VAL A 388 11.63 -11.51 20.41
CA VAL A 388 12.18 -11.43 21.76
C VAL A 388 11.73 -10.16 22.47
N ARG A 389 11.08 -10.32 23.62
CA ARG A 389 10.63 -9.21 24.47
C ARG A 389 11.71 -8.84 25.46
N GLY A 390 11.77 -7.57 25.82
CA GLY A 390 12.50 -7.08 27.00
C GLY A 390 14.00 -7.18 26.91
N ALA A 391 14.60 -7.41 25.74
CA ALA A 391 16.05 -7.47 25.59
C ALA A 391 16.72 -6.20 26.09
N THR A 392 17.77 -6.32 26.87
CA THR A 392 18.49 -5.23 27.54
C THR A 392 19.81 -4.85 26.87
N SER A 393 20.27 -5.65 25.92
CA SER A 393 21.49 -5.42 25.12
C SER A 393 21.50 -6.33 23.89
N TYR A 394 22.46 -6.13 22.99
CA TYR A 394 22.73 -7.05 21.88
C TYR A 394 23.20 -8.43 22.40
N VAL A 395 23.98 -8.47 23.49
CA VAL A 395 24.43 -9.71 24.11
C VAL A 395 23.26 -10.46 24.69
N ASP A 396 22.39 -9.78 25.45
CA ASP A 396 21.18 -10.38 26.02
C ASP A 396 20.26 -10.93 24.94
N LEU A 397 20.09 -10.19 23.84
CA LEU A 397 19.28 -10.63 22.69
C LEU A 397 19.83 -11.90 22.02
N LYS A 398 21.17 -12.05 21.98
CA LYS A 398 21.86 -13.26 21.50
C LYS A 398 21.84 -14.40 22.50
N SER A 399 21.55 -14.17 23.79
CA SER A 399 21.57 -15.21 24.80
C SER A 399 20.28 -16.05 24.77
N VAL A 400 20.44 -17.38 24.74
CA VAL A 400 19.33 -18.34 24.72
C VAL A 400 19.47 -19.26 25.95
N HIS A 401 18.45 -19.33 26.80
CA HIS A 401 18.46 -20.10 28.05
C HIS A 401 19.70 -19.81 28.92
N GLY A 402 20.15 -18.54 28.98
CA GLY A 402 21.30 -18.10 29.74
C GLY A 402 22.68 -18.41 29.10
N LYS A 403 22.70 -19.01 27.91
CA LYS A 403 23.94 -19.29 27.18
C LYS A 403 24.09 -18.24 26.04
N PRO A 404 25.23 -17.54 25.96
CA PRO A 404 25.48 -16.60 24.89
C PRO A 404 25.77 -17.34 23.58
N CYS A 405 25.12 -16.93 22.47
CA CYS A 405 25.43 -17.35 21.13
C CYS A 405 26.44 -16.38 20.50
N SER A 406 27.24 -16.87 19.56
CA SER A 406 28.25 -16.05 18.85
C SER A 406 27.60 -15.07 17.88
N THR A 407 26.52 -15.49 17.20
CA THR A 407 25.84 -14.74 16.15
C THR A 407 24.34 -14.60 16.42
N PHE A 408 23.69 -13.62 15.76
CA PHE A 408 22.22 -13.50 15.81
C PHE A 408 21.56 -14.67 15.07
N ARG A 409 22.20 -15.21 14.02
CA ARG A 409 21.75 -16.40 13.31
C ARG A 409 21.65 -17.58 14.27
N GLU A 410 22.74 -17.90 14.98
CA GLU A 410 22.77 -18.99 15.97
C GLU A 410 21.67 -18.81 17.04
N ALA A 411 21.47 -17.60 17.54
CA ALA A 411 20.41 -17.32 18.52
C ALA A 411 19.01 -17.52 17.93
N CYS A 412 18.79 -17.24 16.63
CA CYS A 412 17.54 -17.55 15.94
C CYS A 412 17.33 -19.07 15.81
N GLU A 413 18.36 -19.81 15.42
CA GLU A 413 18.34 -21.27 15.29
C GLU A 413 18.01 -21.95 16.62
N GLN A 414 18.73 -21.59 17.68
CA GLN A 414 18.50 -22.15 19.03
C GLN A 414 17.12 -21.80 19.61
N ARG A 415 16.48 -20.71 19.16
CA ARG A 415 15.11 -20.34 19.55
C ARG A 415 14.04 -20.98 18.64
N GLY A 416 14.43 -21.77 17.64
CA GLY A 416 13.51 -22.33 16.64
C GLY A 416 12.79 -21.27 15.80
N LEU A 417 13.39 -20.08 15.64
CA LEU A 417 12.85 -19.00 14.81
C LEU A 417 13.25 -19.14 13.35
N ILE A 418 14.20 -20.01 13.07
CA ILE A 418 14.67 -20.40 11.75
C ILE A 418 14.55 -21.93 11.72
N GLU A 419 13.41 -22.41 11.30
CA GLU A 419 13.30 -23.76 10.76
C GLU A 419 13.70 -23.66 9.31
N THR A 420 14.52 -24.58 8.82
CA THR A 420 14.92 -24.73 7.42
C THR A 420 13.74 -24.42 6.50
N ASP A 421 13.86 -23.49 5.60
CA ASP A 421 12.88 -23.06 4.59
C ASP A 421 11.60 -22.38 5.08
N LYS A 422 11.12 -22.59 6.30
CA LYS A 422 9.87 -21.95 6.79
C LYS A 422 10.00 -20.44 6.91
N SER A 423 11.13 -19.93 7.41
CA SER A 423 11.36 -18.48 7.49
C SER A 423 11.52 -17.84 6.11
N LEU A 424 12.05 -18.60 5.13
CA LEU A 424 12.17 -18.18 3.74
C LEU A 424 10.79 -18.18 3.07
N ASP A 425 9.98 -19.19 3.33
CA ASP A 425 8.61 -19.31 2.90
C ASP A 425 7.73 -18.17 3.47
N ASP A 426 7.83 -17.89 4.76
CA ASP A 426 7.13 -16.78 5.40
C ASP A 426 7.57 -15.43 4.80
N CYS A 427 8.87 -15.27 4.50
CA CYS A 427 9.40 -14.08 3.85
C CYS A 427 8.82 -13.88 2.44
N LEU A 428 8.78 -14.95 1.64
CA LEU A 428 8.18 -14.92 0.30
C LEU A 428 6.67 -14.71 0.37
N THR A 429 5.99 -15.34 1.31
CA THR A 429 4.55 -15.17 1.54
C THR A 429 4.23 -13.73 1.93
N GLU A 430 4.96 -13.14 2.88
CA GLU A 430 4.83 -11.73 3.24
C GLU A 430 5.12 -10.83 2.03
N ALA A 431 6.22 -11.08 1.31
CA ALA A 431 6.60 -10.31 0.14
C ALA A 431 5.55 -10.43 -0.98
N ALA A 432 4.97 -11.61 -1.21
CA ALA A 432 3.91 -11.83 -2.20
C ALA A 432 2.64 -11.01 -1.91
N THR A 433 2.42 -10.56 -0.68
CA THR A 433 1.29 -9.69 -0.36
C THR A 433 1.48 -8.26 -0.84
N PHE A 434 2.72 -7.81 -1.04
CA PHE A 434 3.01 -6.39 -1.28
C PHE A 434 4.03 -6.09 -2.37
N GLN A 435 4.82 -7.03 -2.83
CA GLN A 435 5.77 -6.79 -3.91
C GLN A 435 5.13 -7.08 -5.28
N MET A 436 5.62 -6.36 -6.29
CA MET A 436 5.31 -6.68 -7.68
C MET A 436 5.97 -8.00 -8.05
N PRO A 437 5.41 -8.80 -8.99
CA PRO A 437 5.95 -10.10 -9.38
C PRO A 437 7.44 -10.07 -9.74
N CYS A 438 7.88 -9.07 -10.49
CA CYS A 438 9.30 -8.91 -10.85
C CYS A 438 10.21 -8.70 -9.62
N ALA A 439 9.72 -7.99 -8.57
CA ALA A 439 10.47 -7.82 -7.33
C ALA A 439 10.45 -9.10 -6.47
N LEU A 440 9.37 -9.87 -6.55
CA LEU A 440 9.26 -11.16 -5.90
C LEU A 440 10.22 -12.18 -6.54
N ARG A 441 10.34 -12.23 -7.88
CA ARG A 441 11.35 -13.02 -8.60
C ARG A 441 12.77 -12.64 -8.18
N ARG A 442 13.04 -11.34 -8.04
CA ARG A 442 14.34 -10.86 -7.53
C ARG A 442 14.61 -11.30 -6.10
N LEU A 443 13.61 -11.24 -5.21
CA LEU A 443 13.73 -11.74 -3.85
C LEU A 443 14.00 -13.25 -3.83
N PHE A 444 13.27 -14.03 -4.63
CA PHE A 444 13.49 -15.46 -4.77
C PHE A 444 14.91 -15.77 -5.28
N ALA A 445 15.38 -15.10 -6.34
CA ALA A 445 16.76 -15.24 -6.84
C ALA A 445 17.80 -14.90 -5.74
N THR A 446 17.53 -13.90 -4.91
CA THR A 446 18.41 -13.53 -3.79
C THR A 446 18.43 -14.61 -2.72
N ILE A 447 17.27 -15.20 -2.41
CA ILE A 447 17.18 -16.34 -1.47
C ILE A 447 18.01 -17.51 -2.00
N LEU A 448 17.90 -17.83 -3.29
CA LEU A 448 18.71 -18.89 -3.91
C LEU A 448 20.21 -18.67 -3.73
N VAL A 449 20.68 -17.45 -3.92
CA VAL A 449 22.13 -17.14 -3.95
C VAL A 449 22.72 -16.99 -2.54
N PHE A 450 21.98 -16.43 -1.59
CA PHE A 450 22.51 -16.00 -0.30
C PHE A 450 21.94 -16.73 0.92
N CYS A 451 20.84 -17.50 0.75
CA CYS A 451 20.24 -18.28 1.82
C CYS A 451 20.38 -19.77 1.46
N GLU A 452 20.83 -20.57 2.40
CA GLU A 452 20.97 -22.01 2.22
C GLU A 452 19.60 -22.70 2.38
N ALA A 453 18.70 -22.51 1.41
CA ALA A 453 17.41 -23.17 1.37
C ALA A 453 17.59 -24.66 1.09
N THR A 454 16.91 -25.52 1.85
CA THR A 454 17.03 -26.98 1.75
C THR A 454 16.08 -27.55 0.68
N ASN A 455 14.87 -26.99 0.56
CA ASN A 455 13.86 -27.44 -0.41
C ASN A 455 13.42 -26.31 -1.34
N ILE A 456 14.34 -25.93 -2.21
CA ILE A 456 14.14 -24.86 -3.18
C ILE A 456 12.97 -25.13 -4.12
N ARG A 457 12.80 -26.40 -4.53
CA ARG A 457 11.72 -26.83 -5.43
C ARG A 457 10.34 -26.55 -4.83
N SER A 458 10.14 -26.88 -3.57
CA SER A 458 8.88 -26.62 -2.87
C SER A 458 8.59 -25.13 -2.71
N LEU A 459 9.62 -24.30 -2.42
CA LEU A 459 9.47 -22.85 -2.36
C LEU A 459 9.09 -22.27 -3.72
N TRP A 460 9.69 -22.76 -4.79
CA TRP A 460 9.37 -22.39 -6.16
C TRP A 460 7.90 -22.69 -6.49
N GLU A 461 7.48 -23.94 -6.33
CA GLU A 461 6.12 -24.40 -6.67
C GLU A 461 5.05 -23.62 -5.88
N LYS A 462 5.31 -23.35 -4.60
CA LYS A 462 4.38 -22.61 -3.74
C LYS A 462 4.20 -21.15 -4.15
N HIS A 463 5.26 -20.49 -4.60
CA HIS A 463 5.23 -19.04 -4.88
C HIS A 463 5.16 -18.71 -6.37
N LEU A 464 5.21 -19.71 -7.25
CA LEU A 464 5.15 -19.55 -8.71
C LEU A 464 3.95 -18.70 -9.14
N GLU A 465 2.78 -18.97 -8.58
CA GLU A 465 1.56 -18.21 -8.90
C GLU A 465 1.70 -16.71 -8.66
N SER A 466 2.33 -16.33 -7.56
CA SER A 466 2.55 -14.92 -7.21
C SER A 466 3.67 -14.28 -8.02
N MET A 467 4.67 -15.06 -8.42
CA MET A 467 5.77 -14.59 -9.26
C MET A 467 5.34 -14.37 -10.71
N SER A 468 4.36 -15.16 -11.22
CA SER A 468 3.87 -15.12 -12.60
C SER A 468 2.68 -14.16 -12.83
N GLU A 469 2.19 -13.46 -11.81
CA GLU A 469 0.94 -12.66 -11.89
C GLU A 469 0.97 -11.59 -13.00
N ASP A 470 2.12 -11.01 -13.29
CA ASP A 470 2.31 -10.01 -14.37
C ASP A 470 2.28 -10.64 -15.76
N TYR A 471 2.76 -11.86 -15.91
CA TYR A 471 2.78 -12.59 -17.18
C TYR A 471 1.43 -13.19 -17.57
N ARG A 472 0.57 -13.52 -16.60
CA ARG A 472 -0.79 -14.06 -16.83
C ARG A 472 -1.68 -13.15 -17.67
N ARG A 473 -1.35 -11.88 -17.81
CA ARG A 473 -2.07 -10.95 -18.70
C ARG A 473 -1.75 -11.17 -20.17
N SER A 474 -0.59 -11.72 -20.46
CA SER A 474 -0.08 -11.89 -21.82
C SER A 474 -0.09 -13.35 -22.27
N GLN A 475 -0.18 -14.29 -21.33
CA GLN A 475 -0.07 -15.71 -21.59
C GLN A 475 -0.99 -16.51 -20.66
N SER A 476 -1.77 -17.42 -21.22
CA SER A 476 -2.68 -18.34 -20.49
C SER A 476 -2.09 -19.73 -20.26
N ASN A 477 -1.05 -20.10 -20.98
CA ASN A 477 -0.40 -21.41 -20.86
C ASN A 477 0.50 -21.42 -19.62
N GLN A 478 0.21 -22.30 -18.66
CA GLN A 478 0.94 -22.42 -17.39
C GLN A 478 2.41 -22.80 -17.60
N ALA A 479 2.73 -23.71 -18.53
CA ALA A 479 4.11 -24.10 -18.83
C ALA A 479 4.93 -22.92 -19.40
N ALA A 480 4.33 -22.11 -20.26
CA ALA A 480 4.99 -20.92 -20.79
C ALA A 480 5.25 -19.87 -19.70
N LEU A 481 4.32 -19.69 -18.76
CA LEU A 481 4.49 -18.79 -17.61
C LEU A 481 5.67 -19.23 -16.72
N GLU A 482 5.76 -20.52 -16.44
CA GLU A 482 6.86 -21.11 -15.68
C GLU A 482 8.21 -20.84 -16.35
N GLN A 483 8.31 -21.04 -17.66
CA GLN A 483 9.52 -20.79 -18.43
C GLN A 483 9.93 -19.31 -18.44
N TRP A 484 8.97 -18.39 -18.48
CA TRP A 484 9.27 -16.95 -18.42
C TRP A 484 9.82 -16.53 -17.06
N ASP A 485 9.21 -17.01 -15.98
CA ASP A 485 9.71 -16.77 -14.63
C ASP A 485 11.09 -17.35 -14.42
N LEU A 486 11.34 -18.58 -14.89
CA LEU A 486 12.65 -19.23 -14.79
C LEU A 486 13.73 -18.45 -15.56
N ARG A 487 13.41 -17.91 -16.74
CA ARG A 487 14.34 -17.05 -17.50
C ARG A 487 14.70 -15.78 -16.76
N ASP A 488 13.72 -15.08 -16.19
CA ASP A 488 13.98 -13.90 -15.37
C ASP A 488 14.84 -14.22 -14.14
N ILE A 489 14.55 -15.32 -13.45
CA ILE A 489 15.31 -15.75 -12.27
C ILE A 489 16.71 -16.17 -12.68
N ARG A 490 16.90 -16.88 -13.79
CA ARG A 490 18.22 -17.22 -14.35
C ARG A 490 19.06 -15.95 -14.56
N ASP A 491 18.48 -14.96 -15.23
CA ASP A 491 19.20 -13.72 -15.55
C ASP A 491 19.60 -12.96 -14.28
N LEU A 492 18.73 -12.97 -13.25
CA LEU A 492 19.02 -12.40 -11.94
C LEU A 492 20.12 -13.18 -11.20
N VAL A 493 20.04 -14.51 -11.15
CA VAL A 493 21.05 -15.39 -10.51
C VAL A 493 22.39 -15.25 -11.22
N HIS A 494 22.41 -15.21 -12.55
CA HIS A 494 23.60 -15.00 -13.34
C HIS A 494 24.24 -13.62 -13.06
N SER A 495 23.42 -12.55 -12.92
CA SER A 495 23.91 -11.22 -12.54
C SER A 495 24.58 -11.19 -11.16
N MET A 496 24.25 -12.16 -10.29
CA MET A 496 24.85 -12.35 -8.97
C MET A 496 26.03 -13.34 -8.97
N GLY A 497 26.49 -13.76 -10.17
CA GLY A 497 27.66 -14.62 -10.35
C GLY A 497 27.43 -16.11 -10.07
N LYS A 498 26.17 -16.59 -10.16
CA LYS A 498 25.79 -18.00 -9.93
C LYS A 498 25.05 -18.57 -11.14
N ASP A 499 24.98 -19.91 -11.21
CA ASP A 499 24.22 -20.63 -12.24
C ASP A 499 22.94 -21.21 -11.63
N ILE A 500 21.80 -20.98 -12.29
CA ILE A 500 20.49 -21.48 -11.86
C ILE A 500 20.43 -23.02 -11.77
N LYS A 501 21.20 -23.71 -12.61
CA LYS A 501 21.27 -25.18 -12.64
C LYS A 501 21.72 -25.81 -11.32
N SER A 502 22.44 -25.05 -10.48
CA SER A 502 22.91 -25.52 -9.17
C SER A 502 21.82 -25.60 -8.09
N TYR A 503 20.60 -25.16 -8.39
CA TYR A 503 19.54 -25.02 -7.39
C TYR A 503 18.38 -26.03 -7.54
N GLY A 504 18.44 -27.00 -8.47
CA GLY A 504 17.41 -28.04 -8.62
C GLY A 504 16.04 -27.53 -9.06
N LEU A 505 16.00 -26.36 -9.72
CA LEU A 505 14.79 -25.84 -10.36
C LEU A 505 14.52 -26.58 -11.69
N PRO A 506 13.29 -26.44 -12.26
CA PRO A 506 12.99 -27.03 -13.57
C PRO A 506 13.97 -26.58 -14.65
N ASP A 507 14.19 -27.45 -15.63
CA ASP A 507 15.03 -27.13 -16.77
C ASP A 507 14.42 -26.01 -17.63
N LEU A 508 15.26 -25.20 -18.20
CA LEU A 508 14.87 -24.20 -19.18
C LEU A 508 14.77 -24.85 -20.56
N ASP A 509 13.64 -24.66 -21.21
CA ASP A 509 13.48 -25.09 -22.60
C ASP A 509 14.52 -24.39 -23.50
N PRO A 510 15.11 -25.12 -24.47
CA PRO A 510 15.99 -24.51 -25.47
C PRO A 510 15.26 -23.34 -26.15
N VAL A 511 15.95 -22.23 -26.33
CA VAL A 511 15.39 -21.10 -27.07
C VAL A 511 15.38 -21.48 -28.54
N ASP A 512 14.21 -21.63 -29.15
CA ASP A 512 14.08 -21.56 -30.59
C ASP A 512 14.42 -20.11 -30.99
N ASP A 513 15.58 -19.93 -31.65
CA ASP A 513 16.12 -18.62 -32.11
C ASP A 513 15.30 -18.01 -33.26
N ASP A 514 14.08 -18.45 -33.53
CA ASP A 514 13.23 -18.05 -34.65
C ASP A 514 12.06 -17.13 -34.26
N CYS A 515 12.28 -16.13 -33.38
CA CYS A 515 11.36 -15.00 -33.26
C CYS A 515 12.08 -13.68 -33.03
N SER A 516 12.92 -13.30 -34.02
CA SER A 516 13.38 -11.92 -34.17
C SER A 516 12.31 -11.08 -34.87
N SER A 517 11.27 -10.65 -34.13
CA SER A 517 10.47 -9.49 -34.56
C SER A 517 9.75 -8.86 -33.36
N GLY A 518 10.29 -7.74 -32.90
CA GLY A 518 9.49 -6.61 -32.48
C GLY A 518 8.94 -6.57 -31.07
N HIS A 519 9.76 -6.74 -30.02
CA HIS A 519 9.49 -6.04 -28.75
C HIS A 519 10.82 -5.51 -28.21
N SER A 520 11.12 -4.26 -28.53
CA SER A 520 12.19 -3.53 -27.87
C SER A 520 11.90 -3.49 -26.37
N ARG A 521 12.57 -4.35 -25.61
CA ARG A 521 12.61 -4.28 -24.16
C ARG A 521 13.24 -2.96 -23.77
N GLY A 522 12.42 -1.99 -23.44
CA GLY A 522 12.85 -0.83 -22.69
C GLY A 522 13.33 -1.30 -21.31
N SER A 523 14.59 -1.74 -21.23
CA SER A 523 15.31 -1.87 -19.97
C SER A 523 15.53 -0.48 -19.39
N ARG A 524 14.47 0.09 -18.79
CA ARG A 524 14.62 1.23 -17.91
C ARG A 524 15.04 0.72 -16.55
N GLY A 525 16.33 0.62 -16.38
CA GLY A 525 16.97 0.58 -15.07
C GLY A 525 16.54 1.83 -14.31
N VAL A 526 15.56 1.68 -13.43
CA VAL A 526 15.29 2.69 -12.41
C VAL A 526 16.38 2.54 -11.35
N VAL A 527 17.54 3.12 -11.63
CA VAL A 527 18.47 3.51 -10.59
C VAL A 527 17.81 4.71 -9.91
N GLY A 528 17.09 4.44 -8.83
CA GLY A 528 16.55 5.48 -7.97
C GLY A 528 17.70 6.21 -7.28
N HIS A 529 18.26 7.22 -7.93
CA HIS A 529 19.04 8.23 -7.23
C HIS A 529 18.06 9.03 -6.36
N CYS A 530 18.02 8.65 -5.08
CA CYS A 530 17.50 9.48 -4.01
C CYS A 530 18.29 10.79 -4.02
N GLY A 531 17.66 11.88 -4.52
CA GLY A 531 18.21 13.21 -4.44
C GLY A 531 18.47 13.57 -2.98
N GLN A 532 19.72 13.57 -2.61
CA GLN A 532 20.23 13.98 -1.32
C GLN A 532 20.02 15.49 -1.14
N ARG A 533 19.21 15.86 -0.15
CA ARG A 533 19.61 17.01 0.65
C ARG A 533 20.89 16.58 1.38
N SER A 534 21.94 17.36 1.27
CA SER A 534 23.29 17.10 1.76
C SER A 534 23.32 16.91 3.29
N SER A 535 23.00 15.72 3.75
CA SER A 535 23.40 15.19 5.03
C SER A 535 24.28 13.97 4.73
N LYS A 536 25.59 14.14 4.80
CA LYS A 536 26.53 13.04 4.73
C LYS A 536 26.35 12.20 6.00
N SER A 537 26.30 10.90 5.86
CA SER A 537 26.28 9.95 6.99
C SER A 537 27.51 9.04 6.91
N VAL A 538 28.17 8.85 8.05
CA VAL A 538 29.31 7.94 8.19
C VAL A 538 28.85 6.77 9.06
N TYR A 539 29.22 5.57 8.68
CA TYR A 539 29.08 4.39 9.52
C TYR A 539 30.27 4.31 10.47
N ILE A 540 30.02 4.14 11.74
CA ILE A 540 31.05 3.90 12.76
C ILE A 540 31.28 2.39 12.73
N SER A 541 32.49 1.97 12.41
CA SER A 541 32.98 0.58 12.53
C SER A 541 33.54 0.33 13.91
#